data_4ea954a8db92551dc15d93dcb328ee05
#
_entry.id   4ea954a8db92551dc15d93dcb328ee05
#
_cell.length_a   1.000
_cell.length_b   1.000
_cell.length_c   1.000
_cell.angle_alpha   90.00
_cell.angle_beta   90.00
_cell.angle_gamma   90.00
#
_symmetry.space_group_name_H-M   'P 1'
#
loop_
_entity.id
_entity.type
_entity.pdbx_description
1 polymer ?
#
loop_
_entity_poly.entity_id
_entity_poly.type
_entity_poly.pdbx_seq_one_letter_code
_entity_poly.pdbx_strand_id
1 'polypeptide(L)'
;METVISTMRVTCRIIIIFLMLMLFPSIINGKMYGLFYGVNSDGLRCPENDVSDLASLYRSKGGNVILIRGNKINKHVVINNLKKQAMACTMNDILIFAYSGHGNNSLIMCGNTEYIPFYEIKQIISKSRARRKVLILDSCRSGSIADTNGLVKDKLTQVVVFTSSRGTQDSWETRGKRNSVFFTLLLKGLRGKADYNRDKKVTASELYKYVSRSSYLQNPTMKGRFSRGLVLSTIRK
;
A
#
# COMPACT_ATOMS: atom_id res chain seq x y z
N MET A 1 -35.19 -53.79 -1.42
CA MET A 1 -35.25 -52.65 -2.37
C MET A 1 -35.11 -51.32 -1.67
N GLU A 2 -35.76 -51.09 -0.53
CA GLU A 2 -35.66 -49.84 0.24
C GLU A 2 -34.25 -49.49 0.79
N THR A 3 -33.50 -50.51 1.21
CA THR A 3 -32.12 -50.26 1.75
C THR A 3 -31.15 -49.75 0.69
N VAL A 4 -31.25 -50.18 -0.58
CA VAL A 4 -30.39 -49.73 -1.69
C VAL A 4 -30.71 -48.27 -2.05
N ILE A 5 -31.97 -47.88 -2.06
CA ILE A 5 -32.40 -46.52 -2.35
C ILE A 5 -31.96 -45.54 -1.26
N SER A 6 -31.98 -45.95 0.01
CA SER A 6 -31.52 -45.18 1.13
C SER A 6 -29.99 -44.89 1.03
N THR A 7 -29.20 -45.91 0.72
CA THR A 7 -27.74 -45.78 0.56
C THR A 7 -27.37 -44.89 -0.63
N MET A 8 -28.08 -44.99 -1.76
CA MET A 8 -27.84 -44.10 -2.91
C MET A 8 -28.18 -42.62 -2.60
N ARG A 9 -29.23 -42.36 -1.82
CA ARG A 9 -29.60 -40.98 -1.41
C ARG A 9 -28.56 -40.36 -0.47
N VAL A 10 -27.96 -41.13 0.43
CA VAL A 10 -26.91 -40.68 1.34
C VAL A 10 -25.60 -40.38 0.57
N THR A 11 -25.22 -41.30 -0.35
CA THR A 11 -24.00 -41.10 -1.18
C THR A 11 -24.15 -39.89 -2.12
N CYS A 12 -25.33 -39.69 -2.73
CA CYS A 12 -25.56 -38.54 -3.58
C CYS A 12 -25.53 -37.22 -2.80
N ARG A 13 -26.03 -37.17 -1.57
CA ARG A 13 -25.96 -35.99 -0.69
C ARG A 13 -24.52 -35.69 -0.26
N ILE A 14 -23.71 -36.70 0.05
CA ILE A 14 -22.31 -36.52 0.40
C ILE A 14 -21.50 -35.99 -0.79
N ILE A 15 -21.73 -36.52 -2.00
CA ILE A 15 -21.07 -36.03 -3.22
C ILE A 15 -21.47 -34.58 -3.53
N ILE A 16 -22.75 -34.20 -3.37
CA ILE A 16 -23.20 -32.82 -3.59
C ILE A 16 -22.59 -31.87 -2.56
N ILE A 17 -22.49 -32.28 -1.29
CA ILE A 17 -21.83 -31.46 -0.26
C ILE A 17 -20.32 -31.34 -0.54
N PHE A 18 -19.66 -32.37 -1.00
CA PHE A 18 -18.24 -32.33 -1.40
C PHE A 18 -18.00 -31.46 -2.64
N LEU A 19 -18.90 -31.53 -3.65
CA LEU A 19 -18.85 -30.62 -4.81
C LEU A 19 -19.15 -29.18 -4.41
N MET A 20 -20.09 -28.92 -3.49
CA MET A 20 -20.33 -27.58 -2.97
C MET A 20 -19.16 -27.02 -2.17
N LEU A 21 -18.45 -27.85 -1.40
CA LEU A 21 -17.23 -27.46 -0.70
C LEU A 21 -16.07 -27.16 -1.65
N MET A 22 -16.01 -27.79 -2.81
CA MET A 22 -15.02 -27.52 -3.87
C MET A 22 -15.36 -26.26 -4.67
N LEU A 23 -16.63 -25.80 -4.67
CA LEU A 23 -17.09 -24.59 -5.37
C LEU A 23 -17.00 -23.31 -4.52
N PHE A 24 -16.69 -23.41 -3.23
CA PHE A 24 -16.25 -22.22 -2.51
C PHE A 24 -14.81 -21.91 -2.96
N PRO A 25 -14.62 -20.84 -3.75
CA PRO A 25 -13.26 -20.39 -3.98
C PRO A 25 -12.71 -20.13 -2.57
N SER A 26 -11.69 -20.89 -2.16
CA SER A 26 -10.90 -20.53 -1.00
C SER A 26 -10.69 -19.03 -1.14
N ILE A 27 -11.14 -18.23 -0.17
CA ILE A 27 -10.87 -16.80 -0.13
C ILE A 27 -9.34 -16.75 0.02
N ILE A 28 -8.64 -16.81 -1.13
CA ILE A 28 -7.21 -16.61 -1.18
C ILE A 28 -7.06 -15.15 -0.82
N ASN A 29 -6.92 -14.89 0.48
CA ASN A 29 -6.55 -13.60 0.97
C ASN A 29 -5.23 -13.25 0.30
N GLY A 30 -5.28 -12.39 -0.72
CA GLY A 30 -4.11 -12.00 -1.46
C GLY A 30 -3.05 -11.46 -0.50
N LYS A 31 -1.80 -11.79 -0.77
CA LYS A 31 -0.65 -11.32 0.02
C LYS A 31 -0.38 -9.84 -0.25
N MET A 32 0.25 -9.20 0.72
CA MET A 32 0.78 -7.86 0.52
C MET A 32 2.26 -7.95 0.16
N TYR A 33 2.62 -7.32 -0.94
CA TYR A 33 3.99 -7.09 -1.38
C TYR A 33 4.29 -5.60 -1.33
N GLY A 34 5.44 -5.21 -0.79
CA GLY A 34 5.79 -3.80 -0.65
C GLY A 34 7.26 -3.51 -0.86
N LEU A 35 7.54 -2.38 -1.51
CA LEU A 35 8.84 -1.73 -1.45
C LEU A 35 8.68 -0.39 -0.73
N PHE A 36 9.37 -0.23 0.39
CA PHE A 36 9.36 0.99 1.20
C PHE A 36 10.75 1.57 1.23
N TYR A 37 10.88 2.80 0.72
CA TYR A 37 12.16 3.50 0.58
C TYR A 37 12.13 4.83 1.32
N GLY A 38 13.09 5.02 2.23
CA GLY A 38 13.28 6.25 2.97
C GLY A 38 14.72 6.72 2.91
N VAL A 39 14.92 8.02 2.69
CA VAL A 39 16.23 8.63 2.61
C VAL A 39 16.32 9.89 3.45
N ASN A 40 17.15 9.83 4.50
CA ASN A 40 17.54 10.99 5.30
C ASN A 40 18.63 11.74 4.54
N SER A 41 18.33 12.94 4.08
CA SER A 41 19.26 13.82 3.36
C SER A 41 18.89 15.28 3.57
N ASP A 42 19.81 16.19 3.39
CA ASP A 42 19.60 17.63 3.40
C ASP A 42 18.74 18.14 4.58
N GLY A 43 19.06 17.65 5.80
CA GLY A 43 18.38 18.06 7.03
C GLY A 43 17.16 17.23 7.42
N LEU A 44 16.62 16.38 6.54
CA LEU A 44 15.55 15.45 6.89
C LEU A 44 16.06 14.34 7.82
N ARG A 45 15.26 14.01 8.84
CA ARG A 45 15.61 13.02 9.88
C ARG A 45 14.58 11.91 10.06
N CYS A 46 13.36 12.13 9.56
CA CYS A 46 12.24 11.20 9.73
C CYS A 46 12.10 10.12 8.65
N PRO A 47 12.51 10.33 7.37
CA PRO A 47 12.17 9.43 6.26
C PRO A 47 12.50 7.97 6.49
N GLU A 48 13.68 7.66 7.02
CA GLU A 48 14.09 6.29 7.28
C GLU A 48 13.27 5.64 8.40
N ASN A 49 12.85 6.41 9.41
CA ASN A 49 11.96 5.93 10.46
C ASN A 49 10.55 5.71 9.94
N ASP A 50 10.05 6.60 9.09
CA ASP A 50 8.71 6.52 8.48
C ASP A 50 8.50 5.18 7.79
N VAL A 51 9.39 4.86 6.87
CA VAL A 51 9.31 3.61 6.11
C VAL A 51 9.63 2.38 6.95
N SER A 52 10.47 2.51 7.98
CA SER A 52 10.80 1.42 8.91
C SER A 52 9.59 1.03 9.76
N ASP A 53 8.89 2.02 10.31
CA ASP A 53 7.71 1.79 11.13
C ASP A 53 6.54 1.25 10.28
N LEU A 54 6.41 1.69 9.03
CA LEU A 54 5.45 1.14 8.08
C LEU A 54 5.79 -0.31 7.72
N ALA A 55 7.07 -0.60 7.47
CA ALA A 55 7.53 -1.97 7.17
C ALA A 55 7.27 -2.92 8.34
N SER A 56 7.57 -2.49 9.56
CA SER A 56 7.30 -3.25 10.77
C SER A 56 5.82 -3.55 10.93
N LEU A 57 4.96 -2.55 10.70
CA LEU A 57 3.51 -2.73 10.75
C LEU A 57 3.02 -3.77 9.74
N TYR A 58 3.46 -3.70 8.49
CA TYR A 58 2.99 -4.64 7.47
C TYR A 58 3.61 -6.03 7.62
N ARG A 59 4.88 -6.15 8.03
CA ARG A 59 5.51 -7.44 8.34
C ARG A 59 4.81 -8.16 9.48
N SER A 60 4.40 -7.45 10.54
CA SER A 60 3.62 -8.04 11.65
C SER A 60 2.27 -8.61 11.21
N LYS A 61 1.78 -8.22 10.04
CA LYS A 61 0.55 -8.71 9.40
C LYS A 61 0.81 -9.77 8.31
N GLY A 62 2.05 -10.26 8.19
CA GLY A 62 2.43 -11.27 7.19
C GLY A 62 2.76 -10.71 5.81
N GLY A 63 2.97 -9.40 5.70
CA GLY A 63 3.36 -8.76 4.44
C GLY A 63 4.81 -9.06 4.05
N ASN A 64 5.04 -9.27 2.75
CA ASN A 64 6.37 -9.39 2.16
C ASN A 64 6.87 -7.99 1.80
N VAL A 65 7.68 -7.41 2.68
CA VAL A 65 8.19 -6.03 2.54
C VAL A 65 9.68 -6.01 2.35
N ILE A 66 10.14 -5.40 1.26
CA ILE A 66 11.53 -4.95 1.07
C ILE A 66 11.62 -3.52 1.62
N LEU A 67 12.48 -3.33 2.62
CA LEU A 67 12.78 -2.03 3.21
C LEU A 67 14.15 -1.58 2.73
N ILE A 68 14.21 -0.40 2.13
CA ILE A 68 15.45 0.27 1.70
C ILE A 68 15.58 1.58 2.46
N ARG A 69 16.76 1.83 3.02
CA ARG A 69 17.07 3.04 3.79
C ARG A 69 18.49 3.51 3.50
N GLY A 70 18.70 4.80 3.61
CA GLY A 70 20.02 5.40 3.60
C GLY A 70 20.33 6.20 2.35
N ASN A 71 21.30 7.06 2.51
CA ASN A 71 21.73 8.05 1.52
C ASN A 71 22.78 7.53 0.52
N LYS A 72 23.30 6.32 0.71
CA LYS A 72 24.28 5.67 -0.19
C LYS A 72 23.61 4.70 -1.19
N ILE A 73 22.29 4.62 -1.19
CA ILE A 73 21.53 3.75 -2.08
C ILE A 73 21.47 4.40 -3.46
N ASN A 74 21.76 3.61 -4.49
CA ASN A 74 21.62 4.05 -5.88
C ASN A 74 20.26 3.65 -6.48
N LYS A 75 19.91 4.29 -7.58
CA LYS A 75 18.66 4.08 -8.31
C LYS A 75 18.43 2.61 -8.70
N HIS A 76 19.50 1.89 -9.13
CA HIS A 76 19.37 0.49 -9.54
C HIS A 76 18.86 -0.42 -8.42
N VAL A 77 19.31 -0.20 -7.18
CA VAL A 77 18.86 -0.97 -6.01
C VAL A 77 17.36 -0.78 -5.81
N VAL A 78 16.87 0.47 -5.84
CA VAL A 78 15.44 0.75 -5.65
C VAL A 78 14.61 0.15 -6.78
N ILE A 79 15.00 0.40 -8.03
CA ILE A 79 14.27 -0.06 -9.22
C ILE A 79 14.22 -1.58 -9.32
N ASN A 80 15.35 -2.28 -9.08
CA ASN A 80 15.38 -3.74 -9.17
C ASN A 80 14.55 -4.41 -8.07
N ASN A 81 14.58 -3.86 -6.86
CA ASN A 81 13.75 -4.37 -5.77
C ASN A 81 12.25 -4.09 -6.01
N LEU A 82 11.89 -2.96 -6.60
CA LEU A 82 10.51 -2.69 -7.00
C LEU A 82 10.03 -3.66 -8.09
N LYS A 83 10.87 -3.92 -9.11
CA LYS A 83 10.59 -4.93 -10.14
C LYS A 83 10.36 -6.31 -9.51
N LYS A 84 11.23 -6.74 -8.57
CA LYS A 84 11.10 -8.01 -7.85
C LYS A 84 9.74 -8.12 -7.16
N GLN A 85 9.33 -7.11 -6.41
CA GLN A 85 8.03 -7.10 -5.72
C GLN A 85 6.85 -7.08 -6.72
N ALA A 86 6.94 -6.26 -7.75
CA ALA A 86 5.88 -6.15 -8.76
C ALA A 86 5.65 -7.46 -9.53
N MET A 87 6.73 -8.19 -9.85
CA MET A 87 6.67 -9.48 -10.56
C MET A 87 6.19 -10.64 -9.68
N ALA A 88 6.45 -10.58 -8.36
CA ALA A 88 6.01 -11.61 -7.42
C ALA A 88 4.48 -11.61 -7.20
N CYS A 89 3.80 -10.51 -7.53
CA CYS A 89 2.36 -10.37 -7.32
C CYS A 89 1.53 -11.23 -8.26
N THR A 90 0.46 -11.80 -7.73
CA THR A 90 -0.69 -12.34 -8.47
C THR A 90 -1.82 -11.31 -8.56
N MET A 91 -2.90 -11.63 -9.26
CA MET A 91 -4.09 -10.75 -9.38
C MET A 91 -4.79 -10.49 -8.03
N ASN A 92 -4.66 -11.41 -7.09
CA ASN A 92 -5.30 -11.32 -5.78
C ASN A 92 -4.47 -10.53 -4.76
N ASP A 93 -3.23 -10.20 -5.09
CA ASP A 93 -2.33 -9.52 -4.17
C ASP A 93 -2.51 -8.00 -4.18
N ILE A 94 -1.91 -7.35 -3.19
CA ILE A 94 -1.78 -5.91 -3.12
C ILE A 94 -0.31 -5.54 -3.24
N LEU A 95 0.01 -4.63 -4.15
CA LEU A 95 1.34 -4.04 -4.30
C LEU A 95 1.35 -2.64 -3.69
N ILE A 96 2.28 -2.42 -2.75
CA ILE A 96 2.44 -1.13 -2.07
C ILE A 96 3.84 -0.58 -2.36
N PHE A 97 3.92 0.64 -2.87
CA PHE A 97 5.14 1.42 -2.92
C PHE A 97 5.02 2.59 -1.94
N ALA A 98 5.97 2.70 -1.01
CA ALA A 98 6.03 3.83 -0.08
C ALA A 98 7.37 4.53 -0.18
N TYR A 99 7.34 5.85 -0.19
CA TYR A 99 8.51 6.72 -0.20
C TYR A 99 8.38 7.83 0.84
N SER A 100 9.47 8.10 1.54
CA SER A 100 9.65 9.30 2.37
C SER A 100 11.03 9.90 2.10
N GLY A 101 11.09 11.20 1.82
CA GLY A 101 12.31 11.92 1.47
C GLY A 101 12.08 13.13 0.60
N HIS A 102 13.17 13.73 0.11
CA HIS A 102 13.06 14.84 -0.84
C HIS A 102 12.49 14.42 -2.20
N GLY A 103 11.77 15.33 -2.81
CA GLY A 103 11.21 15.16 -4.15
C GLY A 103 10.65 16.45 -4.70
N ASN A 104 10.20 16.37 -5.94
CA ASN A 104 9.51 17.45 -6.61
C ASN A 104 8.32 16.93 -7.44
N ASN A 105 7.83 17.72 -8.38
CA ASN A 105 6.66 17.41 -9.19
C ASN A 105 6.76 16.12 -10.04
N SER A 106 7.96 15.58 -10.27
CA SER A 106 8.16 14.43 -11.17
C SER A 106 9.23 13.45 -10.72
N LEU A 107 10.01 13.80 -9.69
CA LEU A 107 11.18 13.05 -9.24
C LEU A 107 11.08 12.76 -7.75
N ILE A 108 11.61 11.61 -7.35
CA ILE A 108 11.97 11.34 -5.95
C ILE A 108 13.49 11.24 -5.83
N MET A 109 14.04 11.72 -4.74
CA MET A 109 15.48 11.65 -4.47
C MET A 109 15.90 10.23 -4.17
N CYS A 110 17.06 9.82 -4.69
CA CYS A 110 17.67 8.53 -4.46
C CYS A 110 19.11 8.73 -3.98
N GLY A 111 19.40 8.29 -2.77
CA GLY A 111 20.66 8.63 -2.13
C GLY A 111 20.81 10.13 -1.95
N ASN A 112 22.04 10.64 -2.10
CA ASN A 112 22.32 12.07 -1.97
C ASN A 112 22.42 12.81 -3.31
N THR A 113 22.52 12.09 -4.43
CA THR A 113 22.91 12.69 -5.73
C THR A 113 22.07 12.24 -6.90
N GLU A 114 21.31 11.16 -6.76
CA GLU A 114 20.51 10.61 -7.85
C GLU A 114 19.03 10.94 -7.66
N TYR A 115 18.30 10.88 -8.78
CA TYR A 115 16.84 11.01 -8.78
C TYR A 115 16.21 9.86 -9.58
N ILE A 116 15.05 9.42 -9.10
CA ILE A 116 14.23 8.45 -9.82
C ILE A 116 13.03 9.20 -10.38
N PRO A 117 12.88 9.27 -11.72
CA PRO A 117 11.69 9.79 -12.34
C PRO A 117 10.47 8.94 -11.93
N PHE A 118 9.42 9.61 -11.49
CA PHE A 118 8.24 8.89 -10.99
C PHE A 118 7.54 8.05 -12.08
N TYR A 119 7.69 8.45 -13.35
CA TYR A 119 7.17 7.65 -14.46
C TYR A 119 7.80 6.25 -14.53
N GLU A 120 9.09 6.08 -14.17
CA GLU A 120 9.74 4.76 -14.13
C GLU A 120 9.11 3.86 -13.06
N ILE A 121 8.84 4.44 -11.88
CA ILE A 121 8.12 3.74 -10.80
C ILE A 121 6.73 3.31 -11.27
N LYS A 122 5.99 4.23 -11.91
CA LYS A 122 4.67 3.95 -12.48
C LYS A 122 4.73 2.86 -13.54
N GLN A 123 5.71 2.87 -14.44
CA GLN A 123 5.88 1.83 -15.46
C GLN A 123 6.07 0.44 -14.84
N ILE A 124 6.87 0.33 -13.78
CA ILE A 124 7.09 -0.95 -13.09
C ILE A 124 5.81 -1.42 -12.40
N ILE A 125 5.15 -0.53 -11.66
CA ILE A 125 3.91 -0.84 -10.96
C ILE A 125 2.79 -1.21 -11.95
N SER A 126 2.73 -0.55 -13.10
CA SER A 126 1.75 -0.86 -14.15
C SER A 126 1.91 -2.28 -14.70
N LYS A 127 3.14 -2.79 -14.80
CA LYS A 127 3.43 -4.15 -15.30
C LYS A 127 3.05 -5.25 -14.30
N SER A 128 2.88 -4.91 -13.01
CA SER A 128 2.46 -5.87 -11.99
C SER A 128 1.06 -6.44 -12.30
N ARG A 129 0.89 -7.75 -12.01
CA ARG A 129 -0.41 -8.42 -12.09
C ARG A 129 -1.35 -8.06 -10.94
N ALA A 130 -0.84 -7.46 -9.85
CA ALA A 130 -1.66 -7.03 -8.73
C ALA A 130 -2.80 -6.10 -9.21
N ARG A 131 -4.04 -6.44 -8.86
CA ARG A 131 -5.21 -5.60 -9.11
C ARG A 131 -5.38 -4.48 -8.09
N ARG A 132 -4.69 -4.56 -6.96
CA ARG A 132 -4.70 -3.54 -5.91
C ARG A 132 -3.30 -2.93 -5.82
N LYS A 133 -3.20 -1.64 -6.11
CA LYS A 133 -1.95 -0.90 -6.16
C LYS A 133 -2.06 0.33 -5.27
N VAL A 134 -1.14 0.48 -4.33
CA VAL A 134 -1.14 1.57 -3.36
C VAL A 134 0.20 2.30 -3.42
N LEU A 135 0.16 3.60 -3.55
CA LEU A 135 1.33 4.45 -3.47
C LEU A 135 1.17 5.40 -2.28
N ILE A 136 2.21 5.50 -1.47
CA ILE A 136 2.27 6.35 -0.28
C ILE A 136 3.51 7.23 -0.42
N LEU A 137 3.33 8.53 -0.59
CA LEU A 137 4.40 9.44 -0.94
C LEU A 137 4.46 10.60 0.06
N ASP A 138 5.54 10.68 0.80
CA ASP A 138 5.86 11.80 1.67
C ASP A 138 7.09 12.53 1.13
N SER A 139 6.82 13.51 0.29
CA SER A 139 7.83 14.41 -0.28
C SER A 139 7.19 15.74 -0.64
N CYS A 140 8.01 16.79 -0.74
CA CYS A 140 7.55 18.09 -1.21
C CYS A 140 6.85 17.96 -2.56
N ARG A 141 5.71 18.65 -2.70
CA ARG A 141 4.89 18.69 -3.94
C ARG A 141 4.44 17.32 -4.48
N SER A 142 4.39 16.31 -3.61
CA SER A 142 4.00 14.93 -3.98
C SER A 142 2.59 14.83 -4.58
N GLY A 143 1.71 15.77 -4.30
CA GLY A 143 0.36 15.82 -4.88
C GLY A 143 0.32 15.97 -6.40
N SER A 144 1.38 16.49 -7.03
CA SER A 144 1.50 16.56 -8.50
C SER A 144 1.79 15.19 -9.12
N ILE A 145 2.42 14.28 -8.35
CA ILE A 145 2.71 12.91 -8.78
C ILE A 145 1.47 12.00 -8.68
N ALA A 146 0.41 12.44 -8.02
CA ALA A 146 -0.78 11.63 -7.73
C ALA A 146 -1.63 11.27 -8.97
N ASP A 147 -1.15 11.55 -10.19
CA ASP A 147 -1.77 11.07 -11.41
C ASP A 147 -1.67 9.54 -11.52
N THR A 148 -2.81 8.88 -11.74
CA THR A 148 -2.93 7.42 -11.86
C THR A 148 -2.97 6.92 -13.29
N ASN A 149 -2.75 7.80 -14.29
CA ASN A 149 -2.72 7.42 -15.69
C ASN A 149 -1.69 6.31 -15.93
N GLY A 150 -2.10 5.31 -16.70
CA GLY A 150 -1.28 4.14 -17.00
C GLY A 150 -1.19 3.07 -15.89
N LEU A 151 -1.68 3.33 -14.68
CA LEU A 151 -1.70 2.35 -13.58
C LEU A 151 -2.96 1.47 -13.58
N VAL A 152 -4.06 1.97 -14.12
CA VAL A 152 -5.33 1.26 -14.25
C VAL A 152 -5.34 0.49 -15.56
N LYS A 153 -5.27 -0.84 -15.50
CA LYS A 153 -5.25 -1.71 -16.70
C LYS A 153 -6.65 -2.12 -17.18
N ASP A 154 -7.53 -2.40 -16.25
CA ASP A 154 -8.87 -2.92 -16.50
C ASP A 154 -9.87 -2.39 -15.46
N LYS A 155 -11.16 -2.79 -15.63
CA LYS A 155 -12.25 -2.39 -14.71
C LYS A 155 -12.06 -2.89 -13.28
N LEU A 156 -11.27 -3.94 -13.06
CA LEU A 156 -11.03 -4.58 -11.76
C LEU A 156 -9.79 -4.03 -11.06
N THR A 157 -8.94 -3.30 -11.77
CA THR A 157 -7.74 -2.68 -11.19
C THR A 157 -8.11 -1.51 -10.31
N GLN A 158 -7.69 -1.56 -9.06
CA GLN A 158 -7.84 -0.51 -8.06
C GLN A 158 -6.48 0.14 -7.79
N VAL A 159 -6.43 1.45 -7.88
CA VAL A 159 -5.23 2.24 -7.63
C VAL A 159 -5.56 3.35 -6.67
N VAL A 160 -4.77 3.50 -5.62
CA VAL A 160 -4.86 4.64 -4.70
C VAL A 160 -3.48 5.23 -4.47
N VAL A 161 -3.39 6.55 -4.52
CA VAL A 161 -2.18 7.32 -4.24
C VAL A 161 -2.48 8.26 -3.09
N PHE A 162 -1.76 8.08 -1.98
CA PHE A 162 -1.75 8.99 -0.85
C PHE A 162 -0.51 9.87 -0.94
N THR A 163 -0.68 11.16 -0.75
CA THR A 163 0.44 12.11 -0.67
C THR A 163 0.34 12.98 0.57
N SER A 164 1.48 13.36 1.13
CA SER A 164 1.55 14.18 2.34
C SER A 164 1.14 15.62 2.12
N SER A 165 1.29 16.13 0.89
CA SER A 165 1.04 17.53 0.55
C SER A 165 0.36 17.66 -0.81
N ARG A 166 -0.24 18.83 -1.06
CA ARG A 166 -0.67 19.23 -2.42
C ARG A 166 0.55 19.50 -3.29
N GLY A 167 0.37 19.50 -4.61
CA GLY A 167 1.45 19.75 -5.58
C GLY A 167 2.18 21.10 -5.44
N THR A 168 1.68 22.01 -4.60
CA THR A 168 2.23 23.35 -4.34
C THR A 168 2.74 23.52 -2.91
N GLN A 169 2.71 22.48 -2.08
CA GLN A 169 3.09 22.55 -0.67
C GLN A 169 4.27 21.66 -0.35
N ASP A 170 5.10 22.08 0.60
CA ASP A 170 6.15 21.28 1.19
C ASP A 170 5.60 20.34 2.26
N SER A 171 6.28 19.20 2.45
CA SER A 171 6.01 18.27 3.55
C SER A 171 6.75 18.74 4.82
N TRP A 172 6.20 18.40 5.99
CA TRP A 172 6.72 18.89 7.26
C TRP A 172 7.21 17.77 8.17
N GLU A 173 8.38 18.01 8.76
CA GLU A 173 8.87 17.28 9.94
C GLU A 173 8.71 18.17 11.18
N THR A 174 8.28 17.60 12.29
CA THR A 174 8.31 18.30 13.58
C THR A 174 9.60 17.96 14.30
N ARG A 175 10.38 18.99 14.67
CA ARG A 175 11.64 18.83 15.37
C ARG A 175 11.50 17.91 16.59
N GLY A 176 12.40 16.93 16.72
CA GLY A 176 12.41 15.97 17.83
C GLY A 176 11.38 14.85 17.74
N LYS A 177 10.58 14.76 16.67
CA LYS A 177 9.67 13.63 16.43
C LYS A 177 10.37 12.54 15.62
N ARG A 178 9.97 11.29 15.88
CA ARG A 178 10.50 10.11 15.20
C ARG A 178 10.06 10.01 13.74
N ASN A 179 8.81 10.39 13.49
CA ASN A 179 8.17 10.32 12.18
C ASN A 179 7.74 11.71 11.71
N SER A 180 7.61 11.87 10.41
CA SER A 180 6.95 13.02 9.80
C SER A 180 5.49 13.16 10.29
N VAL A 181 4.92 14.34 10.09
CA VAL A 181 3.52 14.57 10.46
C VAL A 181 2.60 13.60 9.71
N PHE A 182 2.82 13.44 8.41
CA PHE A 182 2.01 12.55 7.57
C PHE A 182 2.12 11.09 8.02
N PHE A 183 3.34 10.54 8.17
CA PHE A 183 3.52 9.15 8.60
C PHE A 183 3.05 8.90 10.02
N THR A 184 3.17 9.87 10.92
CA THR A 184 2.60 9.76 12.28
C THR A 184 1.09 9.50 12.21
N LEU A 185 0.36 10.25 11.40
CA LEU A 185 -1.08 10.09 11.23
C LEU A 185 -1.43 8.81 10.46
N LEU A 186 -0.71 8.54 9.37
CA LEU A 186 -0.87 7.33 8.55
C LEU A 186 -0.74 6.06 9.40
N LEU A 187 0.33 5.95 10.19
CA LEU A 187 0.59 4.81 11.07
C LEU A 187 -0.45 4.65 12.17
N LYS A 188 -0.88 5.75 12.80
CA LYS A 188 -1.97 5.73 13.80
C LYS A 188 -3.27 5.23 13.16
N GLY A 189 -3.59 5.74 11.97
CA GLY A 189 -4.78 5.31 11.21
C GLY A 189 -4.74 3.82 10.89
N LEU A 190 -3.64 3.32 10.30
CA LEU A 190 -3.45 1.91 9.94
C LEU A 190 -3.43 0.95 11.14
N ARG A 191 -3.08 1.45 12.34
CA ARG A 191 -3.14 0.70 13.61
C ARG A 191 -4.55 0.67 14.22
N GLY A 192 -5.55 1.29 13.57
CA GLY A 192 -6.96 1.19 13.94
C GLY A 192 -7.64 2.50 14.33
N LYS A 193 -6.92 3.61 14.47
CA LYS A 193 -7.58 4.91 14.76
C LYS A 193 -8.50 5.38 13.64
N ALA A 194 -8.32 4.86 12.41
CA ALA A 194 -9.17 5.14 11.27
C ALA A 194 -10.34 4.17 11.10
N ASP A 195 -10.45 3.12 11.90
CA ASP A 195 -11.57 2.17 11.88
C ASP A 195 -12.82 2.81 12.51
N TYR A 196 -13.52 3.61 11.72
CA TYR A 196 -14.69 4.36 12.20
C TYR A 196 -15.94 3.49 12.37
N ASN A 197 -16.08 2.43 11.58
CA ASN A 197 -17.23 1.53 11.61
C ASN A 197 -17.04 0.34 12.58
N ARG A 198 -15.83 0.20 13.16
CA ARG A 198 -15.44 -0.84 14.12
C ARG A 198 -15.52 -2.27 13.56
N ASP A 199 -15.32 -2.43 12.25
CA ASP A 199 -15.32 -3.75 11.59
C ASP A 199 -13.94 -4.43 11.62
N LYS A 200 -12.97 -3.86 12.34
CA LYS A 200 -11.57 -4.30 12.47
C LYS A 200 -10.79 -4.24 11.14
N LYS A 201 -11.25 -3.43 10.22
CA LYS A 201 -10.56 -3.15 8.96
C LYS A 201 -10.33 -1.65 8.85
N VAL A 202 -9.27 -1.28 8.18
CA VAL A 202 -9.02 0.11 7.79
C VAL A 202 -9.00 0.17 6.28
N THR A 203 -9.99 0.79 5.71
CA THR A 203 -10.10 1.02 4.26
C THR A 203 -9.32 2.25 3.84
N ALA A 204 -9.03 2.36 2.53
CA ALA A 204 -8.39 3.55 1.96
C ALA A 204 -9.18 4.85 2.27
N SER A 205 -10.50 4.77 2.17
CA SER A 205 -11.39 5.93 2.45
C SER A 205 -11.35 6.36 3.91
N GLU A 206 -11.38 5.41 4.83
CA GLU A 206 -11.29 5.68 6.28
C GLU A 206 -9.93 6.26 6.66
N LEU A 207 -8.85 5.66 6.13
CA LEU A 207 -7.50 6.15 6.36
C LEU A 207 -7.36 7.61 5.89
N TYR A 208 -7.83 7.91 4.68
CA TYR A 208 -7.78 9.28 4.17
C TYR A 208 -8.60 10.25 5.03
N LYS A 209 -9.82 9.87 5.39
CA LYS A 209 -10.67 10.68 6.29
C LYS A 209 -9.97 10.99 7.61
N TYR A 210 -9.29 9.98 8.19
CA TYR A 210 -8.54 10.17 9.43
C TYR A 210 -7.35 11.11 9.25
N VAL A 211 -6.50 10.84 8.24
CA VAL A 211 -5.28 11.62 7.99
C VAL A 211 -5.62 13.06 7.64
N SER A 212 -6.58 13.31 6.74
CA SER A 212 -6.95 14.66 6.29
C SER A 212 -7.57 15.52 7.40
N ARG A 213 -8.37 14.93 8.29
CA ARG A 213 -8.99 15.65 9.41
C ARG A 213 -8.03 15.95 10.54
N SER A 214 -7.02 15.11 10.73
CA SER A 214 -6.06 15.23 11.82
C SER A 214 -4.82 16.04 11.43
N SER A 215 -4.62 16.32 10.14
CA SER A 215 -3.50 17.12 9.66
C SER A 215 -3.84 18.61 9.67
N TYR A 216 -3.05 19.39 10.40
CA TYR A 216 -3.21 20.84 10.48
C TYR A 216 -2.04 21.62 9.86
N LEU A 217 -0.90 20.97 9.64
CA LEU A 217 0.30 21.58 9.08
C LEU A 217 0.41 21.43 7.56
N GLN A 218 -0.27 20.45 6.99
CA GLN A 218 -0.19 20.10 5.57
C GLN A 218 -1.52 19.56 5.08
N ASN A 219 -1.72 19.57 3.75
CA ASN A 219 -2.95 19.11 3.13
C ASN A 219 -2.71 17.78 2.39
N PRO A 220 -2.83 16.64 3.07
CA PRO A 220 -2.72 15.33 2.42
C PRO A 220 -3.75 15.18 1.32
N THR A 221 -3.38 14.49 0.26
CA THR A 221 -4.32 14.17 -0.82
C THR A 221 -4.44 12.67 -1.02
N MET A 222 -5.60 12.28 -1.56
CA MET A 222 -5.83 10.91 -2.03
C MET A 222 -6.46 10.97 -3.41
N LYS A 223 -5.86 10.30 -4.37
CA LYS A 223 -6.37 10.19 -5.74
C LYS A 223 -6.36 8.74 -6.18
N GLY A 224 -7.21 8.42 -7.15
CA GLY A 224 -7.19 7.12 -7.77
C GLY A 224 -8.57 6.55 -8.05
N ARG A 225 -8.56 5.32 -8.57
CA ARG A 225 -9.75 4.53 -8.87
C ARG A 225 -9.76 3.30 -7.97
N PHE A 226 -10.61 3.28 -6.98
CA PHE A 226 -10.71 2.18 -6.02
C PHE A 226 -12.13 2.08 -5.44
N SER A 227 -12.47 0.91 -4.92
CA SER A 227 -13.73 0.72 -4.19
C SER A 227 -13.64 1.30 -2.78
N ARG A 228 -14.77 1.72 -2.22
CA ARG A 228 -14.84 2.17 -0.81
C ARG A 228 -14.36 1.09 0.17
N GLY A 229 -14.48 -0.18 -0.20
CA GLY A 229 -14.05 -1.33 0.60
C GLY A 229 -12.61 -1.78 0.39
N LEU A 230 -11.74 -1.00 -0.30
CA LEU A 230 -10.33 -1.34 -0.43
C LEU A 230 -9.64 -1.32 0.93
N VAL A 231 -9.44 -2.51 1.52
CA VAL A 231 -8.80 -2.69 2.83
C VAL A 231 -7.29 -2.55 2.71
N LEU A 232 -6.71 -1.68 3.55
CA LEU A 232 -5.26 -1.45 3.66
C LEU A 232 -4.66 -2.10 4.90
N SER A 233 -5.45 -2.29 5.95
CA SER A 233 -4.99 -2.89 7.20
C SER A 233 -6.13 -3.62 7.90
N THR A 234 -5.81 -4.68 8.64
CA THR A 234 -6.71 -5.37 9.56
C THR A 234 -6.20 -5.20 10.98
N ILE A 235 -7.12 -5.10 11.94
CA ILE A 235 -6.78 -4.94 13.37
C ILE A 235 -6.89 -6.32 14.00
N ARG A 236 -5.75 -6.86 14.47
CA ARG A 236 -5.74 -8.07 15.28
C ARG A 236 -5.97 -7.69 16.74
N LYS A 237 -6.70 -8.52 17.47
CA LYS A 237 -6.78 -8.43 18.95
C LYS A 237 -5.43 -8.76 19.56
#